data_1e260b2e4107145640ea3361014bade9
#
_entry.id   1e260b2e4107145640ea3361014bade9
#
_cell.length_a   1.000
_cell.length_b   1.000
_cell.length_c   1.000
_cell.angle_alpha   90.00
_cell.angle_beta   90.00
_cell.angle_gamma   90.00
#
_symmetry.space_group_name_H-M   'P 1'
#
loop_
_entity.id
_entity.type
_entity.pdbx_description
1 polymer ?
#
loop_
_entity_poly.entity_id
_entity_poly.type
_entity_poly.pdbx_seq_one_letter_code
_entity_poly.pdbx_strand_id
1 'polypeptide(L)'
;MKVLVAEDDPDQLELRALLLARSGFETIPARDTAAALRAAAAKKPDCAVIDLRFPAEEQGLGLIRDLKRLDAAIRIIVLTGASAGRLEKLPEKAMVDEVMVKGSCSSRLIEVIRAWQQAADCARARNRS
;
A
#
# COMPACT_ATOMS: atom_id res chain seq x y z
N MET A 1 7.44 -10.51 2.70
CA MET A 1 6.23 -9.83 2.20
C MET A 1 6.63 -8.79 1.16
N LYS A 2 5.94 -8.76 0.06
CA LYS A 2 6.17 -7.81 -1.04
C LYS A 2 5.24 -6.61 -0.88
N VAL A 3 5.81 -5.41 -0.90
CA VAL A 3 5.08 -4.16 -0.69
C VAL A 3 5.21 -3.27 -1.93
N LEU A 4 4.10 -3.00 -2.58
CA LEU A 4 4.03 -2.03 -3.66
C LEU A 4 3.97 -0.63 -3.05
N VAL A 5 4.87 0.27 -3.48
CA VAL A 5 4.90 1.65 -3.00
C VAL A 5 4.57 2.57 -4.16
N ALA A 6 3.40 3.20 -4.12
CA ALA A 6 2.90 4.09 -5.16
C ALA A 6 3.01 5.55 -4.70
N GLU A 7 3.91 6.30 -5.30
CA GLU A 7 4.20 7.69 -4.96
C GLU A 7 4.80 8.39 -6.19
N ASP A 8 4.27 9.57 -6.54
CA ASP A 8 4.75 10.31 -7.71
C ASP A 8 5.97 11.20 -7.43
N ASP A 9 6.20 11.58 -6.16
CA ASP A 9 7.39 12.34 -5.77
C ASP A 9 8.57 11.36 -5.63
N PRO A 10 9.63 11.49 -6.47
CA PRO A 10 10.74 10.54 -6.45
C PRO A 10 11.49 10.50 -5.12
N ASP A 11 11.62 11.62 -4.42
CA ASP A 11 12.32 11.65 -3.12
C ASP A 11 11.51 10.93 -2.04
N GLN A 12 10.22 11.14 -2.01
CA GLN A 12 9.31 10.45 -1.08
C GLN A 12 9.28 8.95 -1.37
N LEU A 13 9.22 8.59 -2.65
CA LEU A 13 9.20 7.20 -3.08
C LEU A 13 10.48 6.47 -2.64
N GLU A 14 11.64 7.08 -2.91
CA GLU A 14 12.93 6.51 -2.55
C GLU A 14 13.05 6.32 -1.04
N LEU A 15 12.69 7.34 -0.27
CA LEU A 15 12.76 7.28 1.19
C LEU A 15 11.87 6.18 1.76
N ARG A 16 10.64 6.12 1.29
CA ARG A 16 9.67 5.14 1.77
C ARG A 16 10.08 3.72 1.41
N ALA A 17 10.54 3.50 0.19
CA ALA A 17 11.04 2.21 -0.25
C ALA A 17 12.26 1.77 0.57
N LEU A 18 13.18 2.70 0.84
CA LEU A 18 14.36 2.41 1.65
C LEU A 18 14.00 2.00 3.08
N LEU A 19 13.08 2.73 3.71
CA LEU A 19 12.64 2.42 5.08
C LEU A 19 12.02 1.02 5.16
N LEU A 20 11.18 0.68 4.21
CA LEU A 20 10.55 -0.64 4.16
C LEU A 20 11.57 -1.74 3.88
N ALA A 21 12.50 -1.50 2.96
CA ALA A 21 13.55 -2.47 2.66
C ALA A 21 14.43 -2.75 3.87
N ARG A 22 14.79 -1.72 4.63
CA ARG A 22 15.57 -1.87 5.86
C ARG A 22 14.81 -2.63 6.95
N SER A 23 13.50 -2.61 6.89
CA SER A 23 12.66 -3.36 7.82
C SER A 23 12.44 -4.81 7.40
N GLY A 24 13.06 -5.24 6.31
CA GLY A 24 13.01 -6.62 5.86
C GLY A 24 11.95 -6.94 4.82
N PHE A 25 11.26 -5.93 4.29
CA PHE A 25 10.24 -6.15 3.26
C PHE A 25 10.83 -5.98 1.86
N GLU A 26 10.34 -6.77 0.91
CA GLU A 26 10.67 -6.57 -0.50
C GLU A 26 9.80 -5.43 -1.03
N THR A 27 10.42 -4.38 -1.58
CA THR A 27 9.70 -3.20 -2.05
C THR A 27 9.62 -3.15 -3.56
N ILE A 28 8.46 -2.71 -4.06
CA ILE A 28 8.20 -2.55 -5.50
C ILE A 28 7.80 -1.09 -5.70
N PRO A 29 8.72 -0.21 -6.09
CA PRO A 29 8.38 1.20 -6.26
C PRO A 29 7.68 1.46 -7.60
N ALA A 30 6.71 2.39 -7.58
CA ALA A 30 5.99 2.81 -8.78
C ALA A 30 5.71 4.31 -8.73
N ARG A 31 6.04 5.01 -9.79
CA ARG A 31 5.93 6.48 -9.87
C ARG A 31 4.63 6.97 -10.49
N ASP A 32 3.88 6.08 -11.14
CA ASP A 32 2.59 6.41 -11.74
C ASP A 32 1.65 5.20 -11.67
N THR A 33 0.39 5.42 -11.97
CA THR A 33 -0.64 4.38 -11.85
C THR A 33 -0.42 3.23 -12.83
N ALA A 34 0.04 3.53 -14.04
CA ALA A 34 0.33 2.49 -15.04
C ALA A 34 1.47 1.59 -14.59
N ALA A 35 2.55 2.17 -14.06
CA ALA A 35 3.68 1.41 -13.52
C ALA A 35 3.25 0.56 -12.32
N ALA A 36 2.40 1.10 -11.45
CA ALA A 36 1.89 0.38 -10.28
C ALA A 36 1.06 -0.84 -10.71
N LEU A 37 0.20 -0.70 -11.69
CA LEU A 37 -0.62 -1.81 -12.18
C LEU A 37 0.21 -2.88 -12.88
N ARG A 38 1.18 -2.48 -13.70
CA ARG A 38 2.10 -3.42 -14.35
C ARG A 38 2.90 -4.21 -13.31
N ALA A 39 3.42 -3.52 -12.30
CA ALA A 39 4.18 -4.15 -11.25
C ALA A 39 3.31 -5.10 -10.42
N ALA A 40 2.09 -4.70 -10.11
CA ALA A 40 1.15 -5.54 -9.36
C ALA A 40 0.81 -6.82 -10.13
N ALA A 41 0.59 -6.72 -11.44
CA ALA A 41 0.29 -7.88 -12.27
C ALA A 41 1.49 -8.82 -12.39
N ALA A 42 2.71 -8.26 -12.52
CA ALA A 42 3.92 -9.05 -12.72
C ALA A 42 4.47 -9.66 -11.43
N LYS A 43 4.46 -8.92 -10.34
CA LYS A 43 5.13 -9.32 -9.09
C LYS A 43 4.19 -9.75 -7.97
N LYS A 44 2.91 -9.52 -8.11
CA LYS A 44 1.87 -9.92 -7.15
C LYS A 44 2.20 -9.52 -5.72
N PRO A 45 2.22 -8.21 -5.39
CA PRO A 45 2.51 -7.76 -4.05
C PRO A 45 1.45 -8.22 -3.04
N ASP A 46 1.86 -8.41 -1.81
CA ASP A 46 0.96 -8.78 -0.71
C ASP A 46 0.18 -7.58 -0.20
N CYS A 47 0.79 -6.39 -0.27
CA CYS A 47 0.12 -5.15 0.11
C CYS A 47 0.62 -3.98 -0.75
N ALA A 48 -0.14 -2.89 -0.72
CA ALA A 48 0.21 -1.67 -1.44
C ALA A 48 0.09 -0.47 -0.50
N VAL A 49 1.10 0.39 -0.53
CA VAL A 49 1.09 1.68 0.16
C VAL A 49 0.89 2.75 -0.91
N ILE A 50 -0.23 3.43 -0.88
CA ILE A 50 -0.65 4.34 -1.93
C ILE A 50 -0.80 5.76 -1.37
N ASP A 51 -0.12 6.73 -2.00
CA ASP A 51 -0.41 8.12 -1.77
C ASP A 51 -1.77 8.43 -2.41
N LEU A 52 -2.71 8.96 -1.64
CA LEU A 52 -4.06 9.25 -2.16
C LEU A 52 -4.01 10.21 -3.35
N ARG A 53 -3.08 11.17 -3.35
CA ARG A 53 -2.83 12.07 -4.48
C ARG A 53 -1.73 11.52 -5.38
N PHE A 54 -2.05 10.58 -6.23
CA PHE A 54 -1.07 9.87 -7.05
C PHE A 54 -1.42 9.91 -8.55
N PRO A 55 -1.06 10.99 -9.29
CA PRO A 55 -0.65 12.33 -8.85
C PRO A 55 -1.82 13.18 -8.34
N ALA A 56 -3.05 12.79 -8.60
CA ALA A 56 -4.26 13.42 -8.10
C ALA A 56 -5.13 12.39 -7.40
N GLU A 57 -6.06 12.86 -6.60
CA GLU A 57 -6.95 11.98 -5.81
C GLU A 57 -7.71 10.98 -6.68
N GLU A 58 -8.20 11.40 -7.84
CA GLU A 58 -8.93 10.52 -8.75
C GLU A 58 -8.10 9.34 -9.25
N GLN A 59 -6.82 9.60 -9.58
CA GLN A 59 -5.90 8.55 -10.00
C GLN A 59 -5.59 7.59 -8.85
N GLY A 60 -5.40 8.11 -7.63
CA GLY A 60 -5.19 7.27 -6.45
C GLY A 60 -6.38 6.36 -6.17
N LEU A 61 -7.59 6.90 -6.23
CA LEU A 61 -8.81 6.11 -6.04
C LEU A 61 -8.98 5.07 -7.15
N GLY A 62 -8.71 5.44 -8.39
CA GLY A 62 -8.75 4.52 -9.53
C GLY A 62 -7.77 3.36 -9.37
N LEU A 63 -6.57 3.66 -8.89
CA LEU A 63 -5.57 2.63 -8.63
C LEU A 63 -6.04 1.64 -7.56
N ILE A 64 -6.66 2.14 -6.49
CA ILE A 64 -7.22 1.28 -5.44
C ILE A 64 -8.23 0.29 -6.03
N ARG A 65 -9.15 0.78 -6.84
CA ARG A 65 -10.16 -0.06 -7.49
C ARG A 65 -9.51 -1.10 -8.39
N ASP A 66 -8.55 -0.68 -9.21
CA ASP A 66 -7.89 -1.56 -10.16
C ASP A 66 -7.05 -2.63 -9.47
N LEU A 67 -6.36 -2.30 -8.39
CA LEU A 67 -5.61 -3.26 -7.60
C LEU A 67 -6.52 -4.33 -6.99
N LYS A 68 -7.67 -3.92 -6.48
CA LYS A 68 -8.64 -4.86 -5.91
C LYS A 68 -9.27 -5.76 -6.97
N ARG A 69 -9.38 -5.30 -8.21
CA ARG A 69 -9.82 -6.14 -9.33
C ARG A 69 -8.78 -7.17 -9.71
N LEU A 70 -7.50 -6.79 -9.66
CA LEU A 70 -6.40 -7.72 -9.93
C LEU A 70 -6.28 -8.79 -8.85
N ASP A 71 -6.44 -8.39 -7.60
CA ASP A 71 -6.29 -9.27 -6.45
C ASP A 71 -7.16 -8.77 -5.31
N ALA A 72 -8.30 -9.42 -5.08
CA ALA A 72 -9.22 -9.03 -4.02
C ALA A 72 -8.63 -9.18 -2.62
N ALA A 73 -7.59 -9.97 -2.47
CA ALA A 73 -6.94 -10.22 -1.18
C ALA A 73 -5.83 -9.22 -0.85
N ILE A 74 -5.45 -8.34 -1.80
CA ILE A 74 -4.38 -7.37 -1.55
C ILE A 74 -4.77 -6.43 -0.41
N ARG A 75 -3.83 -6.19 0.51
CA ARG A 75 -4.00 -5.22 1.59
C ARG A 75 -3.61 -3.84 1.10
N ILE A 76 -4.41 -2.83 1.42
CA ILE A 76 -4.15 -1.46 0.95
C ILE A 76 -4.05 -0.50 2.12
N ILE A 77 -2.93 0.24 2.15
CA ILE A 77 -2.71 1.35 3.06
C ILE A 77 -2.72 2.63 2.23
N VAL A 78 -3.52 3.61 2.65
CA VAL A 78 -3.58 4.91 1.99
C VAL A 78 -2.90 5.95 2.88
N LEU A 79 -1.99 6.72 2.30
CA LEU A 79 -1.36 7.87 2.95
C LEU A 79 -2.05 9.13 2.45
N THR A 80 -2.57 9.93 3.36
CA THR A 80 -3.26 11.18 3.02
C THR A 80 -2.56 12.38 3.66
N GLY A 81 -2.78 13.57 3.09
CA GLY A 81 -2.42 14.82 3.74
C GLY A 81 -3.42 15.13 4.86
N ALA A 82 -4.08 16.28 4.79
CA ALA A 82 -4.96 16.75 5.87
C ALA A 82 -6.43 16.28 5.76
N SER A 83 -6.78 15.46 4.75
CA SER A 83 -8.18 15.20 4.39
C SER A 83 -8.63 13.76 4.60
N ALA A 84 -8.18 13.10 5.67
CA ALA A 84 -8.57 11.72 5.94
C ALA A 84 -10.10 11.55 6.02
N GLY A 85 -10.82 12.53 6.55
CA GLY A 85 -12.27 12.50 6.68
C GLY A 85 -13.02 12.47 5.35
N ARG A 86 -12.40 12.93 4.27
CA ARG A 86 -13.01 12.87 2.95
C ARG A 86 -13.08 11.44 2.41
N LEU A 87 -12.02 10.67 2.60
CA LEU A 87 -11.96 9.27 2.20
C LEU A 87 -13.04 8.44 2.91
N GLU A 88 -13.32 8.75 4.18
CA GLU A 88 -14.34 8.04 4.97
C GLU A 88 -15.72 8.08 4.32
N LYS A 89 -16.00 9.08 3.49
CA LYS A 89 -17.29 9.28 2.82
C LYS A 89 -17.35 8.62 1.45
N LEU A 90 -16.25 8.04 0.96
CA LEU A 90 -16.17 7.47 -0.37
C LEU A 90 -16.35 5.95 -0.36
N PRO A 91 -16.94 5.38 -1.43
CA PRO A 91 -17.10 3.92 -1.51
C PRO A 91 -15.78 3.17 -1.46
N GLU A 92 -14.70 3.78 -1.96
CA GLU A 92 -13.36 3.17 -1.95
C GLU A 92 -12.83 2.93 -0.56
N LYS A 93 -13.37 3.57 0.47
CA LYS A 93 -12.97 3.32 1.87
C LYS A 93 -13.13 1.85 2.25
N ALA A 94 -14.13 1.18 1.72
CA ALA A 94 -14.35 -0.25 1.98
C ALA A 94 -13.23 -1.14 1.42
N MET A 95 -12.47 -0.63 0.46
CA MET A 95 -11.34 -1.36 -0.17
C MET A 95 -10.01 -1.13 0.52
N VAL A 96 -9.95 -0.18 1.47
CA VAL A 96 -8.74 0.25 2.16
C VAL A 96 -8.69 -0.36 3.55
N ASP A 97 -7.57 -0.97 3.89
CA ASP A 97 -7.38 -1.63 5.19
C ASP A 97 -6.89 -0.66 6.27
N GLU A 98 -6.12 0.35 5.88
CA GLU A 98 -5.58 1.32 6.84
C GLU A 98 -5.42 2.68 6.16
N VAL A 99 -5.73 3.75 6.89
CA VAL A 99 -5.53 5.13 6.44
C VAL A 99 -4.58 5.82 7.42
N MET A 100 -3.53 6.43 6.89
CA MET A 100 -2.53 7.13 7.71
C MET A 100 -2.29 8.54 7.18
N VAL A 101 -1.99 9.46 8.09
CA VAL A 101 -1.65 10.83 7.73
C VAL A 101 -0.16 10.91 7.39
N LYS A 102 0.19 11.54 6.26
CA LYS A 102 1.57 11.73 5.84
C LYS A 102 2.38 12.49 6.90
N GLY A 103 3.65 12.12 7.03
CA GLY A 103 4.63 12.82 7.83
C GLY A 103 4.82 12.32 9.25
N SER A 104 3.87 11.53 9.80
CA SER A 104 3.97 11.06 11.19
C SER A 104 3.96 9.55 11.33
N CYS A 105 4.10 8.81 10.23
CA CYS A 105 3.61 7.43 10.22
C CYS A 105 4.62 6.34 9.81
N SER A 106 5.91 6.62 9.69
CA SER A 106 6.87 5.60 9.24
C SER A 106 6.90 4.38 10.16
N SER A 107 6.96 4.60 11.47
CA SER A 107 6.95 3.50 12.46
C SER A 107 5.65 2.73 12.42
N ARG A 108 4.52 3.45 12.36
CA ARG A 108 3.21 2.81 12.31
C ARG A 108 3.00 2.01 11.03
N LEU A 109 3.48 2.53 9.91
CA LEU A 109 3.43 1.82 8.63
C LEU A 109 4.14 0.48 8.72
N ILE A 110 5.35 0.47 9.28
CA ILE A 110 6.13 -0.76 9.47
C ILE A 110 5.41 -1.71 10.44
N GLU A 111 4.86 -1.19 11.53
CA GLU A 111 4.12 -2.00 12.50
C GLU A 111 2.92 -2.70 11.88
N VAL A 112 2.12 -1.98 11.11
CA VAL A 112 0.93 -2.54 10.46
C VAL A 112 1.31 -3.63 9.47
N ILE A 113 2.28 -3.38 8.60
CA ILE A 113 2.72 -4.36 7.60
C ILE A 113 3.31 -5.59 8.29
N ARG A 114 4.10 -5.38 9.34
CA ARG A 114 4.69 -6.49 10.11
C ARG A 114 3.61 -7.34 10.78
N ALA A 115 2.56 -6.72 11.31
CA ALA A 115 1.43 -7.45 11.88
C ALA A 115 0.72 -8.31 10.84
N TRP A 116 0.54 -7.79 9.64
CA TRP A 116 -0.05 -8.56 8.53
C TRP A 116 0.84 -9.72 8.13
N GLN A 117 2.15 -9.52 8.08
CA GLN A 117 3.11 -10.58 7.78
C GLN A 117 3.04 -11.69 8.81
N GLN A 118 3.02 -11.34 10.09
CA GLN A 118 2.92 -12.32 11.17
C GLN A 118 1.60 -13.10 11.11
N ALA A 119 0.49 -12.44 10.82
CA ALA A 119 -0.81 -13.09 10.66
C ALA A 119 -0.79 -14.08 9.49
N ALA A 120 -0.19 -13.71 8.36
CA ALA A 120 -0.04 -14.58 7.20
C ALA A 120 0.84 -15.79 7.50
N ASP A 121 1.95 -15.58 8.21
CA ASP A 121 2.86 -16.66 8.61
C ASP A 121 2.18 -17.63 9.58
N CYS A 122 1.39 -17.14 10.51
CA CYS A 122 0.61 -17.97 11.43
C CYS A 122 -0.44 -18.81 10.67
N ALA A 123 -1.11 -18.22 9.69
CA ALA A 123 -2.08 -18.93 8.87
C ALA A 123 -1.42 -20.04 8.06
N ARG A 124 -0.23 -19.81 7.50
CA ARG A 124 0.55 -20.81 6.79
C ARG A 124 0.97 -21.95 7.70
N ALA A 125 1.40 -21.64 8.92
CA ALA A 125 1.81 -22.64 9.90
C ALA A 125 0.65 -23.54 10.29
N ARG A 126 -0.56 -22.99 10.44
CA ARG A 126 -1.78 -23.79 10.73
C ARG A 126 -2.13 -24.73 9.59
N ASN A 127 -1.91 -24.30 8.35
CA ASN A 127 -2.25 -25.11 7.18
C ASN A 127 -1.26 -26.24 6.92
N ARG A 128 -0.13 -26.26 7.61
CA ARG A 128 0.88 -27.32 7.46
C ARG A 128 0.69 -28.50 8.40
N SER A 129 -0.21 -28.36 9.33
CA SER A 129 -0.48 -29.46 10.28
C SER A 129 -1.60 -30.42 9.77
#